data_0ebf64b61911821f38d9c8f886e1f2a7
#
_entry.id   0ebf64b61911821f38d9c8f886e1f2a7
#
_cell.length_a   1.000
_cell.length_b   1.000
_cell.length_c   1.000
_cell.angle_alpha   90.00
_cell.angle_beta   90.00
_cell.angle_gamma   90.00
#
_symmetry.space_group_name_H-M   'P 1'
#
loop_
_entity.id
_entity.type
_entity.pdbx_description
1 polymer ?
#
loop_
_entity_poly.entity_id
_entity_poly.type
_entity_poly.pdbx_seq_one_letter_code
_entity_poly.pdbx_strand_id
1 'polypeptide(L)'
;MFEIIPIKGGVNAPQGFYADGVSAGLKPPLPNGAPALDVAFLYSEDALKPFTLFTSNRFQAAPITHFKHFIKGKESNFVLINTKNANAMTGERGVQDVCDILSSLTQKFPFIQNPIMSSTGVIGQYLPKEKIIASFASFDFNAKCENAHTRAADAIRTTDAFSKEIALRVRLDNGESFCIGAMAKGAGMIQPALATMLCFITTDALVPQNEGDRILRECAKTSFNAISVDGDMSTNDSVFLFANGRSGVYNEAAFKEALKMIMHKLATDMVRDGEGSTKLVAFEVCGARDESQAICAAKALTNSLLVKTAIYGEDPNWGRIASTIGASGVECNEESLRIAFDSVVVFDKGQIYFDEENEARAAAVMKQESFRITCDLGIGEGHFVAYGCDLGYRYIDINADYRS
;
A
#
# COMPACT_ATOMS: atom_id res chain seq x y z
N MET A 1 -2.27 -1.51 29.55
CA MET A 1 -2.72 -2.47 28.51
C MET A 1 -3.71 -1.76 27.57
N PHE A 2 -4.01 -2.33 26.41
CA PHE A 2 -5.03 -1.84 25.47
C PHE A 2 -5.54 -3.00 24.63
N GLU A 3 -6.73 -2.83 24.08
CA GLU A 3 -7.38 -3.78 23.17
C GLU A 3 -7.58 -3.13 21.79
N ILE A 4 -7.33 -3.87 20.71
CA ILE A 4 -7.54 -3.43 19.32
C ILE A 4 -8.65 -4.28 18.71
N ILE A 5 -9.75 -3.65 18.32
CA ILE A 5 -10.99 -4.30 17.88
C ILE A 5 -11.26 -3.88 16.44
N PRO A 6 -11.38 -4.82 15.48
CA PRO A 6 -11.86 -4.52 14.14
C PRO A 6 -13.30 -3.98 14.18
N ILE A 7 -13.53 -2.90 13.40
CA ILE A 7 -14.86 -2.29 13.24
C ILE A 7 -15.16 -2.04 11.76
N LYS A 8 -16.40 -1.76 11.43
CA LYS A 8 -16.81 -1.31 10.08
C LYS A 8 -16.54 0.19 9.89
N GLY A 9 -16.47 0.64 8.64
CA GLY A 9 -16.50 2.05 8.29
C GLY A 9 -15.26 2.59 7.56
N GLY A 10 -14.20 1.80 7.37
CA GLY A 10 -13.02 2.24 6.62
C GLY A 10 -12.53 3.62 7.10
N VAL A 11 -12.20 4.52 6.18
CA VAL A 11 -11.76 5.91 6.47
C VAL A 11 -12.81 6.79 7.13
N ASN A 12 -14.08 6.37 7.13
CA ASN A 12 -15.18 7.12 7.77
C ASN A 12 -15.42 6.70 9.23
N ALA A 13 -14.71 5.68 9.72
CA ALA A 13 -14.91 5.17 11.08
C ALA A 13 -14.52 6.17 12.19
N PRO A 14 -13.42 6.93 12.09
CA PRO A 14 -13.11 7.98 13.05
C PRO A 14 -14.08 9.15 12.93
N GLN A 15 -14.36 9.83 14.05
CA GLN A 15 -15.27 10.97 14.09
C GLN A 15 -14.80 12.13 13.21
N GLY A 16 -15.73 12.79 12.51
CA GLY A 16 -15.48 13.99 11.73
C GLY A 16 -14.81 13.75 10.37
N PHE A 17 -14.71 12.50 9.92
CA PHE A 17 -14.22 12.15 8.58
C PHE A 17 -15.34 11.58 7.72
N TYR A 18 -15.33 11.97 6.44
CA TYR A 18 -16.30 11.57 5.42
C TYR A 18 -15.55 11.28 4.12
N ALA A 19 -15.90 10.20 3.45
CA ALA A 19 -15.37 9.87 2.14
C ALA A 19 -16.46 9.23 1.30
N ASP A 20 -16.40 9.47 0.01
CA ASP A 20 -17.30 8.84 -0.96
C ASP A 20 -16.60 8.73 -2.33
N GLY A 21 -17.18 7.91 -3.21
CA GLY A 21 -16.76 7.74 -4.59
C GLY A 21 -17.87 8.11 -5.56
N VAL A 22 -17.50 8.80 -6.64
CA VAL A 22 -18.40 9.20 -7.72
C VAL A 22 -17.83 8.82 -9.08
N SER A 23 -18.65 8.86 -10.13
CA SER A 23 -18.21 8.68 -11.51
C SER A 23 -18.03 10.03 -12.20
N ALA A 24 -16.85 10.27 -12.76
CA ALA A 24 -16.56 11.37 -13.69
C ALA A 24 -16.52 10.89 -15.16
N GLY A 25 -16.75 9.59 -15.41
CA GLY A 25 -16.64 8.99 -16.74
C GLY A 25 -15.20 8.90 -17.24
N LEU A 26 -14.24 8.64 -16.33
CA LEU A 26 -12.83 8.37 -16.65
C LEU A 26 -12.61 6.89 -16.98
N LYS A 27 -13.35 6.01 -16.28
CA LYS A 27 -13.38 4.57 -16.56
C LYS A 27 -14.52 4.23 -17.53
N PRO A 28 -14.39 3.17 -18.32
CA PRO A 28 -15.53 2.62 -19.05
C PRO A 28 -16.63 2.18 -18.09
N PRO A 29 -17.92 2.16 -18.52
CA PRO A 29 -19.00 1.62 -17.73
C PRO A 29 -18.74 0.17 -17.31
N LEU A 30 -19.32 -0.24 -16.19
CA LEU A 30 -19.31 -1.64 -15.74
C LEU A 30 -20.04 -2.54 -16.74
N PRO A 31 -19.80 -3.87 -16.73
CA PRO A 31 -20.47 -4.81 -17.66
C PRO A 31 -22.00 -4.77 -17.64
N ASN A 32 -22.59 -4.34 -16.53
CA ASN A 32 -24.06 -4.13 -16.38
C ASN A 32 -24.53 -2.75 -16.88
N GLY A 33 -23.66 -1.94 -17.47
CA GLY A 33 -23.94 -0.59 -17.97
C GLY A 33 -23.94 0.52 -16.92
N ALA A 34 -23.73 0.19 -15.63
CA ALA A 34 -23.65 1.21 -14.58
C ALA A 34 -22.35 2.04 -14.69
N PRO A 35 -22.37 3.34 -14.34
CA PRO A 35 -21.15 4.15 -14.31
C PRO A 35 -20.14 3.58 -13.31
N ALA A 36 -18.89 3.41 -13.76
CA ALA A 36 -17.81 3.02 -12.86
C ALA A 36 -17.39 4.20 -11.99
N LEU A 37 -17.07 3.95 -10.74
CA LEU A 37 -16.52 4.97 -9.81
C LEU A 37 -15.05 5.21 -10.15
N ASP A 38 -14.65 6.48 -10.28
CA ASP A 38 -13.31 6.85 -10.75
C ASP A 38 -12.77 8.17 -10.15
N VAL A 39 -13.58 8.85 -9.34
CA VAL A 39 -13.18 9.97 -8.50
C VAL A 39 -13.65 9.71 -7.08
N ALA A 40 -12.77 9.88 -6.11
CA ALA A 40 -13.09 9.83 -4.69
C ALA A 40 -12.74 11.14 -4.00
N PHE A 41 -13.36 11.39 -2.87
CA PHE A 41 -12.92 12.42 -1.95
C PHE A 41 -12.81 11.87 -0.53
N LEU A 42 -11.94 12.51 0.24
CA LEU A 42 -11.86 12.40 1.70
C LEU A 42 -12.00 13.82 2.26
N TYR A 43 -12.96 14.04 3.14
CA TYR A 43 -13.25 15.31 3.79
C TYR A 43 -13.16 15.18 5.31
N SER A 44 -12.58 16.18 5.95
CA SER A 44 -12.60 16.37 7.40
C SER A 44 -13.33 17.63 7.77
N GLU A 45 -14.16 17.59 8.80
CA GLU A 45 -14.77 18.81 9.38
C GLU A 45 -13.72 19.79 9.94
N ASP A 46 -12.54 19.29 10.28
CA ASP A 46 -11.42 20.06 10.81
C ASP A 46 -10.34 20.21 9.73
N ALA A 47 -9.69 21.37 9.67
CA ALA A 47 -8.50 21.56 8.88
C ALA A 47 -7.27 21.03 9.65
N LEU A 48 -6.50 20.14 9.01
CA LEU A 48 -5.46 19.33 9.64
C LEU A 48 -4.16 19.39 8.84
N LYS A 49 -3.03 19.37 9.52
CA LYS A 49 -1.73 19.09 8.87
C LYS A 49 -1.56 17.59 8.73
N PRO A 50 -1.60 17.05 7.52
CA PRO A 50 -1.39 15.62 7.34
C PRO A 50 0.06 15.23 7.60
N PHE A 51 0.25 14.05 8.21
CA PHE A 51 1.53 13.34 8.17
C PHE A 51 1.63 12.60 6.84
N THR A 52 2.80 12.64 6.19
CA THR A 52 2.89 12.20 4.80
C THR A 52 4.15 11.41 4.49
N LEU A 53 3.99 10.41 3.60
CA LEU A 53 5.09 9.76 2.93
C LEU A 53 4.84 9.79 1.42
N PHE A 54 5.90 9.96 0.64
CA PHE A 54 5.84 10.01 -0.82
C PHE A 54 6.91 9.13 -1.44
N THR A 55 6.68 8.69 -2.69
CA THR A 55 7.64 7.94 -3.49
C THR A 55 9.02 8.63 -3.53
N SER A 56 10.06 7.82 -3.51
CA SER A 56 11.44 8.26 -3.77
C SER A 56 11.78 8.34 -5.26
N ASN A 57 10.85 7.99 -6.16
CA ASN A 57 11.03 8.13 -7.59
C ASN A 57 11.36 9.59 -7.94
N ARG A 58 12.37 9.79 -8.77
CA ARG A 58 12.80 11.14 -9.19
C ARG A 58 11.79 11.83 -10.09
N PHE A 59 10.97 11.06 -10.81
CA PHE A 59 9.90 11.57 -11.66
C PHE A 59 8.57 11.61 -10.89
N GLN A 60 8.51 12.41 -9.83
CA GLN A 60 7.31 12.53 -9.04
C GLN A 60 6.17 13.16 -9.83
N ALA A 61 4.97 12.61 -9.69
CA ALA A 61 3.77 13.09 -10.37
C ALA A 61 3.40 14.53 -9.95
N ALA A 62 2.69 15.22 -10.83
CA ALA A 62 2.29 16.61 -10.63
C ALA A 62 1.49 16.85 -9.32
N PRO A 63 0.60 15.95 -8.85
CA PRO A 63 -0.05 16.10 -7.54
C PRO A 63 0.93 16.16 -6.37
N ILE A 64 2.00 15.34 -6.38
CA ILE A 64 3.04 15.37 -5.32
C ILE A 64 3.83 16.68 -5.41
N THR A 65 4.18 17.11 -6.61
CA THR A 65 4.86 18.39 -6.83
C THR A 65 4.01 19.55 -6.35
N HIS A 66 2.71 19.56 -6.69
CA HIS A 66 1.75 20.55 -6.21
C HIS A 66 1.68 20.57 -4.67
N PHE A 67 1.53 19.40 -4.03
CA PHE A 67 1.51 19.30 -2.56
C PHE A 67 2.77 19.93 -1.94
N LYS A 68 3.94 19.57 -2.45
CA LYS A 68 5.23 20.06 -1.91
C LYS A 68 5.41 21.57 -2.03
N HIS A 69 4.92 22.18 -3.12
CA HIS A 69 5.09 23.59 -3.39
C HIS A 69 4.01 24.46 -2.73
N PHE A 70 2.77 24.00 -2.66
CA PHE A 70 1.64 24.84 -2.32
C PHE A 70 0.93 24.47 -1.03
N ILE A 71 1.01 23.21 -0.58
CA ILE A 71 0.24 22.69 0.54
C ILE A 71 1.11 22.34 1.75
N LYS A 72 2.32 21.84 1.53
CA LYS A 72 3.21 21.41 2.62
C LYS A 72 3.29 22.42 3.76
N GLY A 73 2.99 21.96 4.98
CA GLY A 73 2.98 22.80 6.19
C GLY A 73 1.68 23.56 6.43
N LYS A 74 0.74 23.58 5.50
CA LYS A 74 -0.60 24.14 5.68
C LYS A 74 -1.55 23.08 6.23
N GLU A 75 -2.62 23.54 6.84
CA GLU A 75 -3.77 22.71 7.20
C GLU A 75 -4.67 22.53 6.00
N SER A 76 -5.17 21.32 5.81
CA SER A 76 -6.07 20.90 4.74
C SER A 76 -7.22 20.11 5.34
N ASN A 77 -8.40 20.22 4.78
CA ASN A 77 -9.55 19.42 5.19
C ASN A 77 -10.12 18.55 4.06
N PHE A 78 -9.41 18.47 2.93
CA PHE A 78 -9.95 17.76 1.76
C PHE A 78 -8.88 17.12 0.91
N VAL A 79 -9.13 15.89 0.47
CA VAL A 79 -8.34 15.20 -0.56
C VAL A 79 -9.24 14.80 -1.70
N LEU A 80 -8.88 15.19 -2.92
CA LEU A 80 -9.47 14.74 -4.18
C LEU A 80 -8.60 13.63 -4.78
N ILE A 81 -9.20 12.53 -5.20
CA ILE A 81 -8.46 11.41 -5.78
C ILE A 81 -9.11 11.05 -7.12
N ASN A 82 -8.32 10.96 -8.19
CA ASN A 82 -8.76 10.46 -9.48
C ASN A 82 -8.00 9.20 -9.90
N THR A 83 -8.68 8.35 -10.67
CA THR A 83 -8.08 7.18 -11.32
C THR A 83 -7.94 7.33 -12.82
N LYS A 84 -7.45 6.29 -13.52
CA LYS A 84 -7.18 6.21 -14.98
C LYS A 84 -6.04 7.10 -15.48
N ASN A 85 -5.68 8.16 -14.78
CA ASN A 85 -4.63 9.10 -15.18
C ASN A 85 -3.75 9.45 -13.98
N ALA A 86 -2.46 9.17 -14.10
CA ALA A 86 -1.47 9.41 -13.04
C ALA A 86 -1.06 10.89 -12.91
N ASN A 87 -1.30 11.68 -13.94
CA ASN A 87 -0.77 13.04 -14.06
C ASN A 87 0.74 13.12 -13.76
N ALA A 88 1.48 12.15 -14.29
CA ALA A 88 2.93 12.04 -14.19
C ALA A 88 3.58 12.25 -15.55
N MET A 89 4.80 12.80 -15.59
CA MET A 89 5.52 13.19 -16.80
C MET A 89 4.74 14.23 -17.64
N THR A 90 4.00 15.11 -17.00
CA THR A 90 3.13 16.14 -17.60
C THR A 90 3.68 17.55 -17.44
N GLY A 91 4.84 17.70 -16.79
CA GLY A 91 5.54 18.98 -16.61
C GLY A 91 4.72 20.03 -15.84
N GLU A 92 4.99 21.29 -16.11
CA GLU A 92 4.31 22.42 -15.48
C GLU A 92 2.81 22.44 -15.77
N ARG A 93 2.40 21.99 -16.96
CA ARG A 93 0.99 21.89 -17.32
C ARG A 93 0.23 20.95 -16.38
N GLY A 94 0.83 19.82 -16.01
CA GLY A 94 0.20 18.89 -15.07
C GLY A 94 -0.04 19.51 -13.69
N VAL A 95 0.90 20.33 -13.21
CA VAL A 95 0.76 21.08 -11.95
C VAL A 95 -0.33 22.14 -12.09
N GLN A 96 -0.38 22.87 -13.23
CA GLN A 96 -1.41 23.87 -13.49
C GLN A 96 -2.80 23.25 -13.57
N ASP A 97 -2.95 22.06 -14.19
CA ASP A 97 -4.22 21.33 -14.23
C ASP A 97 -4.70 20.98 -12.81
N VAL A 98 -3.79 20.61 -11.89
CA VAL A 98 -4.13 20.42 -10.46
C VAL A 98 -4.62 21.73 -9.83
N CYS A 99 -3.92 22.84 -10.06
CA CYS A 99 -4.32 24.17 -9.56
C CYS A 99 -5.74 24.55 -10.05
N ASP A 100 -6.01 24.37 -11.34
CA ASP A 100 -7.31 24.71 -11.95
C ASP A 100 -8.45 23.88 -11.35
N ILE A 101 -8.24 22.57 -11.21
CA ILE A 101 -9.21 21.65 -10.61
C ILE A 101 -9.51 22.05 -9.16
N LEU A 102 -8.47 22.24 -8.35
CA LEU A 102 -8.63 22.56 -6.94
C LEU A 102 -9.21 23.96 -6.72
N SER A 103 -8.89 24.94 -7.60
CA SER A 103 -9.51 26.25 -7.58
C SER A 103 -11.01 26.18 -7.90
N SER A 104 -11.41 25.38 -8.89
CA SER A 104 -12.82 25.16 -9.21
C SER A 104 -13.56 24.46 -8.05
N LEU A 105 -12.90 23.56 -7.35
CA LEU A 105 -13.44 22.87 -6.17
C LEU A 105 -13.73 23.85 -5.04
N THR A 106 -12.76 24.70 -4.69
CA THR A 106 -12.91 25.70 -3.60
C THR A 106 -13.90 26.81 -3.95
N GLN A 107 -14.02 27.19 -5.23
CA GLN A 107 -15.06 28.11 -5.68
C GLN A 107 -16.47 27.53 -5.49
N LYS A 108 -16.64 26.24 -5.78
CA LYS A 108 -17.92 25.54 -5.60
C LYS A 108 -18.25 25.27 -4.14
N PHE A 109 -17.24 24.95 -3.33
CA PHE A 109 -17.36 24.56 -1.92
C PHE A 109 -16.44 25.43 -1.06
N PRO A 110 -16.85 26.64 -0.67
CA PRO A 110 -15.98 27.61 0.05
C PRO A 110 -15.49 27.16 1.43
N PHE A 111 -16.08 26.10 2.00
CA PHE A 111 -15.65 25.52 3.28
C PHE A 111 -14.41 24.60 3.13
N ILE A 112 -14.05 24.23 1.91
CA ILE A 112 -12.85 23.44 1.64
C ILE A 112 -11.62 24.34 1.71
N GLN A 113 -10.64 23.92 2.51
CA GLN A 113 -9.41 24.66 2.78
C GLN A 113 -8.19 23.88 2.26
N ASN A 114 -7.35 24.53 1.47
CA ASN A 114 -6.09 24.00 0.94
C ASN A 114 -6.21 22.54 0.48
N PRO A 115 -7.11 22.21 -0.45
CA PRO A 115 -7.36 20.82 -0.86
C PRO A 115 -6.11 20.19 -1.46
N ILE A 116 -5.96 18.90 -1.20
CA ILE A 116 -4.91 18.03 -1.72
C ILE A 116 -5.46 17.25 -2.90
N MET A 117 -4.65 16.99 -3.92
CA MET A 117 -5.01 16.07 -4.99
C MET A 117 -4.06 14.87 -5.00
N SER A 118 -4.59 13.69 -5.29
CA SER A 118 -3.87 12.45 -5.60
C SER A 118 -4.39 11.85 -6.89
N SER A 119 -3.51 11.30 -7.70
CA SER A 119 -3.86 10.70 -9.01
C SER A 119 -3.23 9.32 -9.14
N THR A 120 -3.87 8.43 -9.89
CA THR A 120 -3.32 7.12 -10.22
C THR A 120 -3.82 6.66 -11.59
N GLY A 121 -3.02 5.89 -12.32
CA GLY A 121 -3.35 5.35 -13.64
C GLY A 121 -2.21 5.53 -14.65
N VAL A 122 -2.55 5.80 -15.92
CA VAL A 122 -1.60 5.90 -17.01
C VAL A 122 -0.68 7.12 -16.88
N ILE A 123 0.61 6.92 -17.08
CA ILE A 123 1.66 7.95 -17.12
C ILE A 123 1.72 8.60 -18.52
N GLY A 124 2.06 9.89 -18.59
CA GLY A 124 2.29 10.60 -19.85
C GLY A 124 1.01 11.11 -20.53
N GLN A 125 -0.07 11.27 -19.76
CA GLN A 125 -1.33 11.84 -20.25
C GLN A 125 -1.75 13.02 -19.37
N TYR A 126 -2.32 14.05 -19.99
CA TYR A 126 -2.91 15.18 -19.26
C TYR A 126 -4.25 14.81 -18.63
N LEU A 127 -4.57 15.42 -17.50
CA LEU A 127 -5.84 15.21 -16.82
C LEU A 127 -7.02 15.65 -17.68
N PRO A 128 -8.09 14.87 -17.79
CA PRO A 128 -9.36 15.32 -18.36
C PRO A 128 -10.10 16.20 -17.34
N LYS A 129 -9.55 17.39 -17.06
CA LYS A 129 -9.94 18.26 -15.93
C LYS A 129 -11.40 18.67 -15.97
N GLU A 130 -11.99 18.86 -17.14
CA GLU A 130 -13.38 19.25 -17.31
C GLU A 130 -14.33 18.16 -16.78
N LYS A 131 -13.99 16.89 -17.02
CA LYS A 131 -14.77 15.75 -16.49
C LYS A 131 -14.66 15.65 -14.95
N ILE A 132 -13.46 15.85 -14.41
CA ILE A 132 -13.22 15.84 -12.96
C ILE A 132 -14.00 16.99 -12.31
N ILE A 133 -13.94 18.20 -12.85
CA ILE A 133 -14.66 19.38 -12.34
C ILE A 133 -16.19 19.15 -12.41
N ALA A 134 -16.69 18.58 -13.50
CA ALA A 134 -18.12 18.29 -13.66
C ALA A 134 -18.62 17.31 -12.58
N SER A 135 -17.80 16.34 -12.15
CA SER A 135 -18.16 15.35 -11.14
C SER A 135 -18.42 15.94 -9.75
N PHE A 136 -17.93 17.16 -9.46
CA PHE A 136 -18.19 17.85 -8.19
C PHE A 136 -19.68 18.11 -7.93
N ALA A 137 -20.52 18.06 -8.96
CA ALA A 137 -21.97 18.18 -8.80
C ALA A 137 -22.58 16.99 -8.03
N SER A 138 -21.87 15.85 -8.01
CA SER A 138 -22.30 14.60 -7.38
C SER A 138 -21.71 14.40 -5.98
N PHE A 139 -20.91 15.34 -5.46
CA PHE A 139 -20.36 15.21 -4.12
C PHE A 139 -21.43 15.45 -3.05
N ASP A 140 -21.57 14.49 -2.15
CA ASP A 140 -22.43 14.59 -0.95
C ASP A 140 -21.57 14.48 0.31
N PHE A 141 -21.29 15.61 0.94
CA PHE A 141 -20.50 15.69 2.19
C PHE A 141 -21.26 15.21 3.43
N ASN A 142 -22.57 15.00 3.32
CA ASN A 142 -23.41 14.50 4.39
C ASN A 142 -23.70 13.00 4.25
N ALA A 143 -23.16 12.36 3.21
CA ALA A 143 -23.35 10.94 2.95
C ALA A 143 -22.80 10.10 4.11
N LYS A 144 -23.64 9.83 5.08
CA LYS A 144 -23.44 8.84 6.16
C LYS A 144 -24.01 7.47 5.76
N CYS A 145 -24.17 7.22 4.45
CA CYS A 145 -24.67 5.91 4.02
C CYS A 145 -23.63 4.84 4.36
N GLU A 146 -24.12 3.67 4.76
CA GLU A 146 -23.35 2.55 5.29
C GLU A 146 -22.15 2.14 4.40
N ASN A 147 -22.22 2.43 3.09
CA ASN A 147 -21.22 2.00 2.09
C ASN A 147 -20.44 3.17 1.44
N ALA A 148 -20.48 4.40 1.96
CA ALA A 148 -19.78 5.53 1.35
C ALA A 148 -18.24 5.31 1.36
N HIS A 149 -17.70 4.80 2.48
CA HIS A 149 -16.29 4.46 2.58
C HIS A 149 -15.86 3.40 1.55
N THR A 150 -16.69 2.37 1.32
CA THR A 150 -16.42 1.33 0.31
C THR A 150 -16.46 1.93 -1.10
N ARG A 151 -17.42 2.82 -1.40
CA ARG A 151 -17.43 3.51 -2.71
C ARG A 151 -16.19 4.37 -2.92
N ALA A 152 -15.68 5.03 -1.86
CA ALA A 152 -14.41 5.74 -1.95
C ALA A 152 -13.24 4.79 -2.25
N ALA A 153 -13.16 3.67 -1.55
CA ALA A 153 -12.14 2.65 -1.77
C ALA A 153 -12.25 2.00 -3.18
N ASP A 154 -13.47 1.79 -3.69
CA ASP A 154 -13.70 1.31 -5.07
C ASP A 154 -13.30 2.34 -6.13
N ALA A 155 -13.56 3.61 -5.89
CA ALA A 155 -13.27 4.68 -6.83
C ALA A 155 -11.77 4.87 -7.08
N ILE A 156 -10.93 4.58 -6.09
CA ILE A 156 -9.46 4.72 -6.20
C ILE A 156 -8.77 3.52 -6.83
N ARG A 157 -9.46 2.40 -7.07
CA ARG A 157 -8.91 1.19 -7.71
C ARG A 157 -8.52 1.43 -9.16
N THR A 158 -7.47 0.72 -9.64
CA THR A 158 -7.10 0.66 -11.06
C THR A 158 -7.22 -0.77 -11.58
N THR A 159 -6.18 -1.58 -11.43
CA THR A 159 -6.14 -3.01 -11.75
C THR A 159 -6.49 -3.91 -10.56
N ASP A 160 -6.73 -3.30 -9.42
CA ASP A 160 -7.10 -3.99 -8.19
C ASP A 160 -8.37 -4.84 -8.37
N ALA A 161 -8.37 -6.10 -7.95
CA ALA A 161 -9.52 -6.99 -8.02
C ALA A 161 -10.54 -6.70 -6.91
N PHE A 162 -10.09 -6.21 -5.75
CA PHE A 162 -10.95 -5.87 -4.61
C PHE A 162 -10.51 -4.56 -3.93
N SER A 163 -11.45 -3.94 -3.20
CA SER A 163 -11.20 -2.74 -2.40
C SER A 163 -10.45 -3.08 -1.13
N LYS A 164 -9.44 -2.29 -0.80
CA LYS A 164 -8.62 -2.48 0.39
C LYS A 164 -8.96 -1.41 1.41
N GLU A 165 -9.67 -1.80 2.44
CA GLU A 165 -10.06 -0.92 3.54
C GLU A 165 -10.06 -1.66 4.88
N ILE A 166 -9.86 -0.93 5.97
CA ILE A 166 -9.86 -1.45 7.33
C ILE A 166 -10.18 -0.33 8.31
N ALA A 167 -10.85 -0.67 9.40
CA ALA A 167 -10.99 0.23 10.55
C ALA A 167 -10.84 -0.54 11.86
N LEU A 168 -10.22 0.11 12.84
CA LEU A 168 -9.97 -0.41 14.18
C LEU A 168 -10.44 0.59 15.22
N ARG A 169 -10.97 0.07 16.34
CA ARG A 169 -11.15 0.80 17.58
C ARG A 169 -10.09 0.35 18.58
N VAL A 170 -9.40 1.29 19.15
CA VAL A 170 -8.43 1.06 20.22
C VAL A 170 -9.05 1.48 21.54
N ARG A 171 -9.17 0.55 22.50
CA ARG A 171 -9.69 0.79 23.84
C ARG A 171 -8.55 0.68 24.85
N LEU A 172 -8.37 1.69 25.67
CA LEU A 172 -7.40 1.71 26.75
C LEU A 172 -8.03 1.12 28.04
N ASP A 173 -7.18 0.69 28.98
CA ASP A 173 -7.63 0.09 30.25
C ASP A 173 -8.50 1.01 31.12
N ASN A 174 -8.36 2.32 30.95
CA ASN A 174 -9.18 3.32 31.62
C ASN A 174 -10.57 3.51 30.98
N GLY A 175 -10.89 2.74 29.92
CA GLY A 175 -12.14 2.80 29.18
C GLY A 175 -12.20 3.84 28.07
N GLU A 176 -11.21 4.72 27.95
CA GLU A 176 -11.08 5.66 26.83
C GLU A 176 -10.79 4.92 25.52
N SER A 177 -11.18 5.51 24.40
CA SER A 177 -10.93 4.88 23.09
C SER A 177 -10.80 5.90 21.99
N PHE A 178 -10.11 5.50 20.92
CA PHE A 178 -10.07 6.20 19.65
C PHE A 178 -10.27 5.21 18.49
N CYS A 179 -10.60 5.74 17.32
CA CYS A 179 -10.73 4.96 16.10
C CYS A 179 -9.61 5.34 15.12
N ILE A 180 -9.23 4.37 14.30
CA ILE A 180 -8.34 4.57 13.16
C ILE A 180 -8.90 3.79 11.97
N GLY A 181 -8.99 4.42 10.80
CA GLY A 181 -9.51 3.83 9.58
C GLY A 181 -8.62 4.12 8.39
N ALA A 182 -8.67 3.27 7.39
CA ALA A 182 -7.86 3.47 6.19
C ALA A 182 -8.49 2.86 4.95
N MET A 183 -8.14 3.41 3.79
CA MET A 183 -8.31 2.82 2.48
C MET A 183 -7.03 2.90 1.69
N ALA A 184 -6.79 1.92 0.81
CA ALA A 184 -5.63 1.91 -0.06
C ALA A 184 -5.93 1.25 -1.41
N LYS A 185 -5.05 1.51 -2.40
CA LYS A 185 -5.05 0.84 -3.69
C LYS A 185 -3.63 0.48 -4.10
N GLY A 186 -3.52 -0.58 -4.87
CA GLY A 186 -2.29 -1.05 -5.48
C GLY A 186 -2.36 -2.55 -5.77
N ALA A 187 -1.96 -2.94 -6.99
CA ALA A 187 -1.89 -4.33 -7.45
C ALA A 187 -0.70 -4.57 -8.40
N GLY A 188 -0.19 -3.54 -9.08
CA GLY A 188 1.00 -3.56 -9.94
C GLY A 188 1.86 -2.33 -9.76
N MET A 189 3.09 -2.36 -10.32
CA MET A 189 4.14 -1.37 -10.16
C MET A 189 4.49 -1.19 -8.68
N ILE A 190 4.66 -2.31 -7.94
CA ILE A 190 4.88 -2.32 -6.49
C ILE A 190 6.27 -2.85 -6.16
N GLN A 191 7.15 -1.94 -5.74
CA GLN A 191 8.46 -2.25 -5.15
C GLN A 191 8.76 -1.36 -3.93
N PRO A 192 9.43 -1.92 -2.90
CA PRO A 192 9.80 -1.18 -1.69
C PRO A 192 10.77 -0.02 -1.91
N ALA A 193 10.32 1.13 -1.63
CA ALA A 193 10.82 2.45 -1.25
C ALA A 193 9.63 3.42 -1.29
N LEU A 194 8.51 3.00 -0.70
CA LEU A 194 7.14 3.46 -0.87
C LEU A 194 6.61 3.04 -2.26
N ALA A 195 5.95 1.87 -2.30
CA ALA A 195 5.44 1.19 -3.50
C ALA A 195 4.28 1.94 -4.18
N THR A 196 3.94 1.59 -5.43
CA THR A 196 2.81 2.15 -6.21
C THR A 196 1.50 1.99 -5.48
N MET A 197 1.24 2.92 -4.59
CA MET A 197 0.07 2.88 -3.75
C MET A 197 -0.44 4.29 -3.47
N LEU A 198 -1.73 4.38 -3.31
CA LEU A 198 -2.34 5.48 -2.59
C LEU A 198 -2.91 4.91 -1.30
N CYS A 199 -2.57 5.52 -0.18
CA CYS A 199 -3.11 5.13 1.11
C CYS A 199 -3.55 6.38 1.88
N PHE A 200 -4.78 6.34 2.35
CA PHE A 200 -5.39 7.40 3.14
C PHE A 200 -5.81 6.81 4.48
N ILE A 201 -5.26 7.38 5.55
CA ILE A 201 -5.48 6.93 6.93
C ILE A 201 -6.10 8.10 7.70
N THR A 202 -7.13 7.84 8.46
CA THR A 202 -7.82 8.79 9.31
C THR A 202 -7.82 8.29 10.75
N THR A 203 -7.76 9.21 11.71
CA THR A 203 -7.93 8.86 13.12
C THR A 203 -8.49 10.04 13.90
N ASP A 204 -9.31 9.76 14.91
CA ASP A 204 -9.77 10.73 15.89
C ASP A 204 -8.85 10.79 17.14
N ALA A 205 -7.74 10.03 17.16
CA ALA A 205 -6.73 10.13 18.19
C ALA A 205 -6.03 11.50 18.21
N LEU A 206 -5.69 11.99 19.40
CA LEU A 206 -4.98 13.25 19.61
C LEU A 206 -3.47 13.07 19.41
N VAL A 207 -3.07 12.76 18.17
CA VAL A 207 -1.67 12.49 17.81
C VAL A 207 -0.83 13.77 17.85
N PRO A 208 0.25 13.84 18.67
CA PRO A 208 1.13 15.01 18.70
C PRO A 208 1.79 15.26 17.33
N GLN A 209 1.82 16.52 16.89
CA GLN A 209 2.33 16.91 15.58
C GLN A 209 3.82 16.53 15.36
N ASN A 210 4.60 16.47 16.42
CA ASN A 210 6.03 16.10 16.37
C ASN A 210 6.28 14.59 16.34
N GLU A 211 5.26 13.75 16.55
CA GLU A 211 5.39 12.29 16.63
C GLU A 211 4.89 11.56 15.39
N GLY A 212 3.82 12.07 14.77
CA GLY A 212 3.11 11.36 13.72
C GLY A 212 3.97 10.98 12.51
N ASP A 213 4.85 11.88 12.04
CA ASP A 213 5.77 11.58 10.93
C ASP A 213 6.79 10.49 11.29
N ARG A 214 7.27 10.46 12.54
CA ARG A 214 8.20 9.43 13.04
C ARG A 214 7.50 8.07 13.07
N ILE A 215 6.34 8.00 13.72
CA ILE A 215 5.57 6.77 13.86
C ILE A 215 5.15 6.22 12.48
N LEU A 216 4.70 7.10 11.59
CA LEU A 216 4.31 6.70 10.22
C LEU A 216 5.48 6.08 9.44
N ARG A 217 6.68 6.68 9.53
CA ARG A 217 7.90 6.12 8.90
C ARG A 217 8.32 4.79 9.51
N GLU A 218 8.25 4.66 10.83
CA GLU A 218 8.58 3.41 11.53
C GLU A 218 7.64 2.28 11.12
N CYS A 219 6.32 2.54 11.06
CA CYS A 219 5.34 1.56 10.61
C CYS A 219 5.52 1.19 9.12
N ALA A 220 5.92 2.15 8.27
CA ALA A 220 6.14 1.90 6.85
C ALA A 220 7.30 0.94 6.57
N LYS A 221 8.34 0.89 7.42
CA LYS A 221 9.49 -0.01 7.24
C LYS A 221 9.10 -1.47 7.15
N THR A 222 8.17 -1.91 7.99
CA THR A 222 7.73 -3.32 8.09
C THR A 222 6.39 -3.60 7.42
N SER A 223 5.85 -2.63 6.66
CA SER A 223 4.61 -2.75 5.92
C SER A 223 4.82 -2.40 4.44
N PHE A 224 4.53 -1.17 4.04
CA PHE A 224 4.64 -0.76 2.62
C PHE A 224 6.05 -0.85 2.05
N ASN A 225 7.10 -0.68 2.86
CA ASN A 225 8.48 -0.86 2.41
C ASN A 225 8.95 -2.32 2.43
N ALA A 226 8.13 -3.22 2.92
CA ALA A 226 8.43 -4.65 3.02
C ALA A 226 7.67 -5.50 1.98
N ILE A 227 7.08 -4.89 0.95
CA ILE A 227 6.34 -5.63 -0.07
C ILE A 227 6.93 -5.44 -1.47
N SER A 228 6.72 -6.42 -2.37
CA SER A 228 6.95 -6.28 -3.81
C SER A 228 5.99 -7.15 -4.60
N VAL A 229 5.51 -6.64 -5.74
CA VAL A 229 4.74 -7.42 -6.74
C VAL A 229 5.60 -7.69 -7.98
N ASP A 230 6.22 -6.66 -8.57
CA ASP A 230 6.89 -6.73 -9.87
C ASP A 230 8.26 -6.05 -9.91
N GLY A 231 8.68 -5.43 -8.82
CA GLY A 231 9.98 -4.77 -8.76
C GLY A 231 10.01 -3.34 -9.31
N ASP A 232 8.86 -2.79 -9.73
CA ASP A 232 8.77 -1.44 -10.29
C ASP A 232 8.29 -0.41 -9.29
N MET A 233 8.86 0.81 -9.36
CA MET A 233 8.54 1.92 -8.45
C MET A 233 7.70 2.98 -9.15
N SER A 234 6.55 3.33 -8.57
CA SER A 234 5.65 4.35 -9.11
C SER A 234 6.16 5.78 -8.94
N THR A 235 5.58 6.65 -9.75
CA THR A 235 5.71 8.10 -9.70
C THR A 235 4.74 8.79 -8.72
N ASN A 236 3.73 8.05 -8.19
CA ASN A 236 2.57 8.63 -7.53
C ASN A 236 2.39 8.24 -6.06
N ASP A 237 3.23 7.33 -5.53
CA ASP A 237 3.03 6.78 -4.19
C ASP A 237 2.87 7.86 -3.13
N SER A 238 1.79 7.73 -2.39
CA SER A 238 1.44 8.69 -1.36
C SER A 238 0.72 8.01 -0.21
N VAL A 239 1.20 8.24 1.00
CA VAL A 239 0.51 7.93 2.25
C VAL A 239 0.15 9.23 2.92
N PHE A 240 -1.12 9.40 3.26
CA PHE A 240 -1.61 10.52 4.06
C PHE A 240 -2.25 9.97 5.33
N LEU A 241 -1.83 10.50 6.48
CA LEU A 241 -2.43 10.23 7.78
C LEU A 241 -2.99 11.55 8.33
N PHE A 242 -4.30 11.58 8.54
CA PHE A 242 -5.02 12.71 9.13
C PHE A 242 -5.46 12.37 10.55
N ALA A 243 -5.10 13.20 11.52
CA ALA A 243 -5.47 13.04 12.91
C ALA A 243 -6.17 14.32 13.42
N ASN A 244 -7.46 14.23 13.77
CA ASN A 244 -8.23 15.40 14.20
C ASN A 244 -8.35 15.56 15.72
N GLY A 245 -7.92 14.56 16.49
CA GLY A 245 -7.91 14.64 17.96
C GLY A 245 -9.29 14.65 18.64
N ARG A 246 -10.37 14.39 17.93
CA ARG A 246 -11.74 14.52 18.45
C ARG A 246 -12.08 13.55 19.58
N SER A 247 -11.37 12.42 19.69
CA SER A 247 -11.51 11.52 20.83
C SER A 247 -10.91 12.11 22.13
N GLY A 248 -10.00 13.08 22.01
CA GLY A 248 -9.21 13.59 23.14
C GLY A 248 -8.19 12.59 23.70
N VAL A 249 -8.08 11.40 23.11
CA VAL A 249 -7.31 10.26 23.63
C VAL A 249 -6.05 10.06 22.80
N TYR A 250 -4.92 9.83 23.47
CA TYR A 250 -3.69 9.40 22.84
C TYR A 250 -2.89 8.49 23.77
N ASN A 251 -2.38 7.41 23.21
CA ASN A 251 -1.38 6.55 23.82
C ASN A 251 -0.45 6.10 22.68
N GLU A 252 0.82 6.48 22.74
CA GLU A 252 1.78 6.24 21.65
C GLU A 252 1.90 4.76 21.28
N ALA A 253 2.06 3.88 22.28
CA ALA A 253 2.23 2.44 22.04
C ALA A 253 0.99 1.83 21.39
N ALA A 254 -0.21 2.17 21.87
CA ALA A 254 -1.47 1.69 21.35
C ALA A 254 -1.74 2.23 19.93
N PHE A 255 -1.46 3.51 19.67
CA PHE A 255 -1.60 4.13 18.36
C PHE A 255 -0.63 3.52 17.35
N LYS A 256 0.65 3.37 17.72
CA LYS A 256 1.68 2.76 16.87
C LYS A 256 1.34 1.32 16.50
N GLU A 257 0.88 0.53 17.45
CA GLU A 257 0.50 -0.87 17.18
C GLU A 257 -0.72 -0.96 16.25
N ALA A 258 -1.76 -0.15 16.48
CA ALA A 258 -2.93 -0.09 15.60
C ALA A 258 -2.56 0.39 14.18
N LEU A 259 -1.72 1.42 14.06
CA LEU A 259 -1.24 1.91 12.77
C LEU A 259 -0.41 0.85 12.04
N LYS A 260 0.46 0.13 12.76
CA LYS A 260 1.24 -0.98 12.22
C LYS A 260 0.34 -2.10 11.70
N MET A 261 -0.69 -2.50 12.45
CA MET A 261 -1.67 -3.51 12.01
C MET A 261 -2.39 -3.09 10.73
N ILE A 262 -2.87 -1.84 10.65
CA ILE A 262 -3.55 -1.29 9.47
C ILE A 262 -2.61 -1.29 8.26
N MET A 263 -1.42 -0.72 8.40
CA MET A 263 -0.49 -0.60 7.28
C MET A 263 0.01 -1.97 6.82
N HIS A 264 0.23 -2.91 7.74
CA HIS A 264 0.62 -4.28 7.40
C HIS A 264 -0.49 -5.04 6.66
N LYS A 265 -1.74 -4.93 7.15
CA LYS A 265 -2.91 -5.54 6.49
C LYS A 265 -3.08 -5.01 5.05
N LEU A 266 -3.05 -3.69 4.87
CA LEU A 266 -3.18 -3.08 3.54
C LEU A 266 -2.01 -3.46 2.61
N ALA A 267 -0.77 -3.49 3.12
CA ALA A 267 0.41 -3.89 2.36
C ALA A 267 0.32 -5.35 1.89
N THR A 268 -0.05 -6.28 2.78
CA THR A 268 -0.21 -7.70 2.43
C THR A 268 -1.41 -7.94 1.51
N ASP A 269 -2.49 -7.15 1.63
CA ASP A 269 -3.61 -7.21 0.68
C ASP A 269 -3.20 -6.73 -0.73
N MET A 270 -2.31 -5.73 -0.84
CA MET A 270 -1.78 -5.32 -2.14
C MET A 270 -0.97 -6.44 -2.81
N VAL A 271 -0.18 -7.18 -2.05
CA VAL A 271 0.59 -8.32 -2.58
C VAL A 271 -0.33 -9.47 -2.95
N ARG A 272 -1.34 -9.77 -2.11
CA ARG A 272 -2.35 -10.81 -2.39
C ARG A 272 -3.16 -10.49 -3.65
N ASP A 273 -3.43 -9.21 -3.87
CA ASP A 273 -4.12 -8.69 -5.07
C ASP A 273 -3.15 -8.34 -6.21
N GLY A 274 -1.90 -8.76 -6.10
CA GLY A 274 -0.89 -8.53 -7.13
C GLY A 274 -1.39 -8.99 -8.50
N GLU A 275 -1.14 -8.24 -9.56
CA GLU A 275 -1.64 -8.49 -10.91
C GLU A 275 -1.35 -9.93 -11.36
N GLY A 276 -2.39 -10.76 -11.42
CA GLY A 276 -2.29 -12.18 -11.77
C GLY A 276 -1.72 -13.10 -10.69
N SER A 277 -1.53 -12.60 -9.46
CA SER A 277 -1.02 -13.35 -8.32
C SER A 277 -2.00 -14.43 -7.85
N THR A 278 -1.48 -15.55 -7.40
CA THR A 278 -2.22 -16.65 -6.76
C THR A 278 -1.71 -16.96 -5.35
N LYS A 279 -0.54 -16.45 -4.99
CA LYS A 279 0.16 -16.77 -3.73
C LYS A 279 0.64 -15.49 -3.03
N LEU A 280 0.53 -15.46 -1.70
CA LEU A 280 1.20 -14.49 -0.83
C LEU A 280 2.33 -15.19 -0.10
N VAL A 281 3.57 -14.77 -0.32
CA VAL A 281 4.75 -15.39 0.27
C VAL A 281 5.48 -14.44 1.19
N ALA A 282 5.75 -14.87 2.42
CA ALA A 282 6.63 -14.19 3.36
C ALA A 282 8.06 -14.70 3.16
N PHE A 283 8.96 -13.86 2.67
CA PHE A 283 10.39 -14.13 2.55
C PHE A 283 11.09 -13.63 3.81
N GLU A 284 11.38 -14.52 4.73
CA GLU A 284 12.08 -14.23 5.97
C GLU A 284 13.57 -14.49 5.79
N VAL A 285 14.38 -13.46 5.99
CA VAL A 285 15.84 -13.59 6.06
C VAL A 285 16.26 -13.26 7.48
N CYS A 286 16.94 -14.24 8.11
CA CYS A 286 17.55 -14.09 9.43
C CYS A 286 19.03 -14.44 9.38
N GLY A 287 19.75 -14.21 10.50
CA GLY A 287 21.18 -14.50 10.56
C GLY A 287 22.04 -13.69 9.58
N ALA A 288 21.53 -12.63 8.95
CA ALA A 288 22.33 -11.73 8.13
C ALA A 288 23.30 -10.92 9.00
N ARG A 289 24.38 -10.38 8.43
CA ARG A 289 25.33 -9.57 9.16
C ARG A 289 24.66 -8.42 9.94
N ASP A 290 23.71 -7.75 9.29
CA ASP A 290 22.94 -6.63 9.82
C ASP A 290 21.56 -6.53 9.13
N GLU A 291 20.66 -5.67 9.64
CA GLU A 291 19.33 -5.46 9.08
C GLU A 291 19.36 -5.04 7.60
N SER A 292 20.34 -4.24 7.19
CA SER A 292 20.46 -3.77 5.80
C SER A 292 20.70 -4.93 4.83
N GLN A 293 21.54 -5.89 5.20
CA GLN A 293 21.77 -7.09 4.40
C GLN A 293 20.55 -8.01 4.40
N ALA A 294 19.87 -8.16 5.54
CA ALA A 294 18.60 -8.92 5.58
C ALA A 294 17.55 -8.31 4.64
N ILE A 295 17.39 -6.97 4.64
CA ILE A 295 16.51 -6.27 3.70
C ILE A 295 16.91 -6.54 2.25
N CYS A 296 18.20 -6.43 1.93
CA CYS A 296 18.73 -6.64 0.58
C CYS A 296 18.40 -8.04 0.07
N ALA A 297 18.70 -9.07 0.85
CA ALA A 297 18.43 -10.46 0.49
C ALA A 297 16.93 -10.76 0.36
N ALA A 298 16.11 -10.33 1.33
CA ALA A 298 14.66 -10.53 1.29
C ALA A 298 14.02 -9.88 0.06
N LYS A 299 14.45 -8.65 -0.29
CA LYS A 299 13.99 -7.97 -1.50
C LYS A 299 14.46 -8.64 -2.79
N ALA A 300 15.69 -9.16 -2.82
CA ALA A 300 16.17 -9.93 -3.96
C ALA A 300 15.27 -11.16 -4.22
N LEU A 301 14.86 -11.86 -3.16
CA LEU A 301 13.94 -13.00 -3.27
C LEU A 301 12.56 -12.60 -3.80
N THR A 302 11.97 -11.51 -3.30
CA THR A 302 10.66 -11.04 -3.77
C THR A 302 10.66 -10.63 -5.25
N ASN A 303 11.81 -10.24 -5.81
CA ASN A 303 11.95 -9.73 -7.17
C ASN A 303 12.56 -10.73 -8.16
N SER A 304 13.03 -11.89 -7.68
CA SER A 304 13.61 -12.90 -8.55
C SER A 304 12.55 -13.56 -9.45
N LEU A 305 12.61 -13.34 -10.75
CA LEU A 305 11.67 -13.94 -11.73
C LEU A 305 11.68 -15.48 -11.62
N LEU A 306 12.87 -16.08 -11.41
CA LEU A 306 12.99 -17.53 -11.27
C LEU A 306 12.34 -18.06 -10.00
N VAL A 307 12.47 -17.33 -8.88
CA VAL A 307 11.80 -17.71 -7.62
C VAL A 307 10.30 -17.55 -7.77
N LYS A 308 9.82 -16.41 -8.31
CA LYS A 308 8.39 -16.12 -8.49
C LYS A 308 7.71 -17.14 -9.42
N THR A 309 8.37 -17.56 -10.51
CA THR A 309 7.83 -18.57 -11.43
C THR A 309 7.86 -19.97 -10.83
N ALA A 310 8.84 -20.31 -9.98
CA ALA A 310 8.82 -21.56 -9.21
C ALA A 310 7.64 -21.60 -8.23
N ILE A 311 7.35 -20.48 -7.56
CA ILE A 311 6.19 -20.35 -6.67
C ILE A 311 4.88 -20.56 -7.45
N TYR A 312 4.75 -19.95 -8.63
CA TYR A 312 3.59 -20.15 -9.50
C TYR A 312 3.39 -21.60 -9.91
N GLY A 313 4.50 -22.28 -10.24
CA GLY A 313 4.51 -23.71 -10.62
C GLY A 313 4.43 -24.68 -9.44
N GLU A 314 4.35 -24.17 -8.19
CA GLU A 314 4.36 -24.97 -6.96
C GLU A 314 5.59 -25.90 -6.87
N ASP A 315 6.72 -25.47 -7.51
CA ASP A 315 8.00 -26.15 -7.53
C ASP A 315 8.86 -25.66 -6.35
N PRO A 316 9.16 -26.51 -5.34
CA PRO A 316 9.96 -26.11 -4.18
C PRO A 316 11.46 -26.01 -4.53
N ASN A 317 11.77 -25.18 -5.51
CA ASN A 317 13.08 -24.99 -6.11
C ASN A 317 14.00 -24.16 -5.20
N TRP A 318 14.47 -24.78 -4.12
CA TRP A 318 15.38 -24.15 -3.18
C TRP A 318 16.72 -23.71 -3.82
N GLY A 319 17.14 -24.35 -4.92
CA GLY A 319 18.32 -23.97 -5.68
C GLY A 319 18.21 -22.56 -6.27
N ARG A 320 17.02 -22.15 -6.76
CA ARG A 320 16.76 -20.77 -7.22
C ARG A 320 16.83 -19.79 -6.08
N ILE A 321 16.34 -20.17 -4.89
CA ILE A 321 16.42 -19.36 -3.66
C ILE A 321 17.88 -19.15 -3.26
N ALA A 322 18.67 -20.23 -3.15
CA ALA A 322 20.10 -20.16 -2.83
C ALA A 322 20.88 -19.30 -3.84
N SER A 323 20.63 -19.51 -5.15
CA SER A 323 21.25 -18.71 -6.22
C SER A 323 20.91 -17.23 -6.09
N THR A 324 19.65 -16.89 -5.77
CA THR A 324 19.22 -15.49 -5.59
C THR A 324 19.91 -14.85 -4.38
N ILE A 325 20.01 -15.54 -3.25
CA ILE A 325 20.76 -15.10 -2.07
C ILE A 325 22.22 -14.82 -2.43
N GLY A 326 22.90 -15.79 -3.07
CA GLY A 326 24.30 -15.66 -3.48
C GLY A 326 24.57 -14.50 -4.45
N ALA A 327 23.58 -14.16 -5.30
CA ALA A 327 23.66 -13.06 -6.25
C ALA A 327 23.27 -11.70 -5.65
N SER A 328 22.69 -11.63 -4.45
CA SER A 328 22.15 -10.42 -3.87
C SER A 328 23.21 -9.44 -3.32
N GLY A 329 24.48 -9.85 -3.29
CA GLY A 329 25.59 -9.05 -2.79
C GLY A 329 25.71 -9.00 -1.27
N VAL A 330 24.95 -9.83 -0.55
CA VAL A 330 25.04 -9.96 0.90
C VAL A 330 26.15 -10.97 1.28
N GLU A 331 26.66 -10.85 2.48
CA GLU A 331 27.57 -11.84 3.04
C GLU A 331 26.82 -13.15 3.31
N CYS A 332 27.24 -14.24 2.66
CA CYS A 332 26.64 -15.55 2.81
C CYS A 332 27.66 -16.64 2.43
N ASN A 333 27.48 -17.83 2.97
CA ASN A 333 28.23 -19.02 2.57
C ASN A 333 27.36 -20.27 2.71
N GLU A 334 27.74 -21.32 2.00
CA GLU A 334 26.99 -22.60 1.97
C GLU A 334 27.03 -23.32 3.32
N GLU A 335 28.14 -23.19 4.08
CA GLU A 335 28.34 -23.91 5.34
C GLU A 335 27.51 -23.34 6.50
N SER A 336 26.95 -22.12 6.36
CA SER A 336 26.07 -21.51 7.36
C SER A 336 24.62 -21.38 6.91
N LEU A 337 24.35 -21.42 5.60
CA LEU A 337 23.00 -21.22 5.02
C LEU A 337 22.03 -22.33 5.40
N ARG A 338 20.81 -21.93 5.78
CA ARG A 338 19.66 -22.82 5.94
C ARG A 338 18.47 -22.29 5.17
N ILE A 339 17.75 -23.18 4.45
CA ILE A 339 16.54 -22.84 3.68
C ILE A 339 15.41 -23.74 4.10
N ALA A 340 14.23 -23.16 4.37
CA ALA A 340 13.04 -23.90 4.73
C ALA A 340 11.77 -23.30 4.08
N PHE A 341 10.81 -24.17 3.76
CA PHE A 341 9.43 -23.84 3.39
C PHE A 341 8.53 -24.11 4.60
N ASP A 342 8.04 -23.08 5.26
CA ASP A 342 7.44 -23.16 6.60
C ASP A 342 8.36 -23.98 7.55
N SER A 343 7.90 -25.11 8.04
CA SER A 343 8.69 -26.02 8.90
C SER A 343 9.54 -27.03 8.15
N VAL A 344 9.45 -27.10 6.81
CA VAL A 344 10.14 -28.12 6.00
C VAL A 344 11.52 -27.59 5.62
N VAL A 345 12.56 -28.10 6.28
CA VAL A 345 13.95 -27.78 5.96
C VAL A 345 14.37 -28.56 4.72
N VAL A 346 14.92 -27.89 3.72
CA VAL A 346 15.36 -28.46 2.45
C VAL A 346 16.88 -28.40 2.27
N PHE A 347 17.53 -27.45 2.94
CA PHE A 347 18.96 -27.28 2.95
C PHE A 347 19.41 -26.76 4.32
N ASP A 348 20.48 -27.30 4.90
CA ASP A 348 21.05 -26.84 6.17
C ASP A 348 22.56 -27.10 6.22
N LYS A 349 23.35 -26.01 6.25
CA LYS A 349 24.80 -26.01 6.48
C LYS A 349 25.57 -27.02 5.60
N GLY A 350 25.38 -26.91 4.28
CA GLY A 350 26.01 -27.76 3.29
C GLY A 350 25.35 -29.13 3.10
N GLN A 351 24.30 -29.44 3.85
CA GLN A 351 23.57 -30.70 3.74
C GLN A 351 22.24 -30.53 3.01
N ILE A 352 21.96 -31.39 2.06
CA ILE A 352 20.72 -31.42 1.30
C ILE A 352 19.72 -32.33 1.97
N TYR A 353 18.56 -31.82 2.37
CA TYR A 353 17.42 -32.54 2.92
C TYR A 353 16.26 -32.54 1.91
N PHE A 354 16.52 -33.02 0.70
CA PHE A 354 15.58 -32.92 -0.41
C PHE A 354 15.44 -34.28 -1.13
N ASP A 355 15.03 -35.31 -0.36
CA ASP A 355 14.58 -36.59 -0.87
C ASP A 355 13.10 -36.50 -1.32
N GLU A 356 12.57 -37.59 -1.91
CA GLU A 356 11.19 -37.66 -2.42
C GLU A 356 10.13 -37.28 -1.37
N GLU A 357 10.32 -37.66 -0.10
CA GLU A 357 9.39 -37.38 0.98
C GLU A 357 9.41 -35.87 1.34
N ASN A 358 10.59 -35.31 1.49
CA ASN A 358 10.75 -33.88 1.87
C ASN A 358 10.39 -32.96 0.72
N GLU A 359 10.68 -33.34 -0.53
CA GLU A 359 10.21 -32.63 -1.73
C GLU A 359 8.69 -32.57 -1.77
N ALA A 360 7.99 -33.70 -1.56
CA ALA A 360 6.54 -33.76 -1.53
C ALA A 360 5.94 -32.88 -0.39
N ARG A 361 6.60 -32.86 0.78
CA ARG A 361 6.20 -32.02 1.91
C ARG A 361 6.37 -30.51 1.59
N ALA A 362 7.49 -30.12 0.99
CA ALA A 362 7.74 -28.73 0.58
C ALA A 362 6.76 -28.29 -0.54
N ALA A 363 6.47 -29.15 -1.51
CA ALA A 363 5.46 -28.92 -2.54
C ALA A 363 4.05 -28.75 -1.94
N ALA A 364 3.72 -29.52 -0.89
CA ALA A 364 2.44 -29.36 -0.19
C ALA A 364 2.32 -27.99 0.51
N VAL A 365 3.43 -27.43 1.03
CA VAL A 365 3.48 -26.06 1.56
C VAL A 365 3.18 -25.07 0.43
N MET A 366 3.81 -25.20 -0.73
CA MET A 366 3.65 -24.27 -1.85
C MET A 366 2.26 -24.29 -2.50
N LYS A 367 1.45 -25.34 -2.26
CA LYS A 367 0.04 -25.39 -2.68
C LYS A 367 -0.86 -24.45 -1.85
N GLN A 368 -0.43 -24.01 -0.69
CA GLN A 368 -1.19 -23.07 0.13
C GLN A 368 -1.26 -21.69 -0.54
N GLU A 369 -2.32 -20.95 -0.28
CA GLU A 369 -2.47 -19.55 -0.76
C GLU A 369 -1.45 -18.60 -0.09
N SER A 370 -0.96 -18.96 1.10
CA SER A 370 0.01 -18.19 1.85
C SER A 370 0.95 -19.09 2.62
N PHE A 371 2.25 -18.85 2.49
CA PHE A 371 3.29 -19.60 3.19
C PHE A 371 4.55 -18.74 3.36
N ARG A 372 5.54 -19.29 4.09
CA ARG A 372 6.81 -18.63 4.36
C ARG A 372 7.98 -19.40 3.75
N ILE A 373 8.93 -18.64 3.21
CA ILE A 373 10.28 -19.15 2.87
C ILE A 373 11.24 -18.49 3.83
N THR A 374 11.94 -19.30 4.63
CA THR A 374 12.95 -18.81 5.59
C THR A 374 14.34 -19.12 5.07
N CYS A 375 15.21 -18.10 5.02
CA CYS A 375 16.62 -18.20 4.71
C CYS A 375 17.43 -17.67 5.92
N ASP A 376 18.05 -18.58 6.67
CA ASP A 376 18.98 -18.22 7.73
C ASP A 376 20.40 -18.22 7.17
N LEU A 377 21.05 -17.07 7.15
CA LEU A 377 22.39 -16.91 6.60
C LEU A 377 23.48 -17.35 7.60
N GLY A 378 23.18 -17.40 8.90
CA GLY A 378 24.09 -17.85 9.96
C GLY A 378 25.34 -17.01 10.14
N ILE A 379 25.32 -15.71 9.73
CA ILE A 379 26.49 -14.79 9.76
C ILE A 379 26.41 -13.84 10.95
N GLY A 380 25.21 -13.34 11.30
CA GLY A 380 24.99 -12.34 12.33
C GLY A 380 23.57 -12.37 12.89
N GLU A 381 23.05 -11.21 13.29
CA GLU A 381 21.73 -11.08 13.92
C GLU A 381 20.71 -10.29 13.07
N GLY A 382 21.09 -9.90 11.84
CA GLY A 382 20.21 -9.17 10.95
C GLY A 382 18.96 -10.01 10.60
N HIS A 383 17.80 -9.35 10.68
CA HIS A 383 16.50 -10.00 10.41
C HIS A 383 15.58 -9.07 9.63
N PHE A 384 14.89 -9.61 8.64
CA PHE A 384 13.84 -8.89 7.91
C PHE A 384 12.87 -9.86 7.27
N VAL A 385 11.58 -9.45 7.16
CA VAL A 385 10.55 -10.16 6.41
C VAL A 385 10.04 -9.28 5.30
N ALA A 386 10.17 -9.72 4.06
CA ALA A 386 9.52 -9.11 2.90
C ALA A 386 8.36 -9.98 2.41
N TYR A 387 7.34 -9.34 1.83
CA TYR A 387 6.20 -10.05 1.26
C TYR A 387 6.19 -9.89 -0.26
N GLY A 388 6.03 -10.99 -0.96
CA GLY A 388 5.96 -11.05 -2.41
C GLY A 388 4.90 -12.03 -2.88
N CYS A 389 4.71 -12.08 -4.19
CA CYS A 389 3.77 -12.99 -4.84
C CYS A 389 4.47 -13.80 -5.93
N ASP A 390 3.80 -14.81 -6.43
CA ASP A 390 4.16 -15.56 -7.62
C ASP A 390 4.11 -14.70 -8.90
N LEU A 391 4.55 -15.25 -10.01
CA LEU A 391 4.47 -14.66 -11.34
C LEU A 391 3.96 -15.70 -12.35
N GLY A 392 2.72 -15.51 -12.79
CA GLY A 392 2.06 -16.35 -13.77
C GLY A 392 1.73 -15.60 -15.08
N TYR A 393 1.15 -16.31 -16.04
CA TYR A 393 0.79 -15.79 -17.36
C TYR A 393 -0.14 -14.57 -17.30
N ARG A 394 -1.03 -14.53 -16.32
CA ARG A 394 -2.01 -13.45 -16.19
C ARG A 394 -1.38 -12.08 -15.94
N TYR A 395 -0.17 -12.02 -15.37
CA TYR A 395 0.59 -10.76 -15.26
C TYR A 395 0.87 -10.16 -16.64
N ILE A 396 1.28 -11.01 -17.59
CA ILE A 396 1.55 -10.58 -18.97
C ILE A 396 0.26 -10.13 -19.65
N ASP A 397 -0.84 -10.89 -19.50
CA ASP A 397 -2.14 -10.54 -20.10
C ASP A 397 -2.63 -9.16 -19.64
N ILE A 398 -2.50 -8.86 -18.34
CA ILE A 398 -2.94 -7.58 -17.76
C ILE A 398 -2.06 -6.42 -18.26
N ASN A 399 -0.72 -6.62 -18.35
CA ASN A 399 0.21 -5.55 -18.60
C ASN A 399 0.50 -5.31 -20.09
N ALA A 400 0.29 -6.30 -20.97
CA ALA A 400 0.48 -6.15 -22.42
C ALA A 400 -0.50 -5.14 -23.04
N ASP A 401 -1.69 -4.98 -22.47
CA ASP A 401 -2.79 -4.15 -22.99
C ASP A 401 -3.28 -3.07 -22.01
N TYR A 402 -2.43 -2.63 -21.09
CA TYR A 402 -2.79 -1.72 -19.96
C TYR A 402 -3.41 -0.38 -20.39
N ARG A 403 -3.12 0.10 -21.61
CA ARG A 403 -3.65 1.38 -22.14
C ARG A 403 -5.00 1.27 -22.83
N SER A 404 -5.46 0.08 -23.13
CA SER A 404 -6.72 -0.17 -23.88
C SER A 404 -7.98 -0.07 -23.00
#